data_75f434861f5929fe435ab33fdce4f120
#
_entry.id   75f434861f5929fe435ab33fdce4f120
#
_cell.length_a   1.000
_cell.length_b   1.000
_cell.length_c   1.000
_cell.angle_alpha   90.00
_cell.angle_beta   90.00
_cell.angle_gamma   90.00
#
_symmetry.space_group_name_H-M   'P 1'
#
loop_
_entity.id
_entity.type
_entity.pdbx_description
1 polymer ?
#
loop_
_entity_poly.entity_id
_entity_poly.type
_entity_poly.pdbx_seq_one_letter_code
_entity_poly.pdbx_strand_id
1 'polypeptide(L)'
;MALLTVFTPAYNRASTLPRTYQSLCEQECKDFIWLIVDDGSSDNTRELVEGWKNQDNGFEIQYIYKKNGGMHTAHNVAYENIHTELNVCIDSDDRMAEGAVKKIKTAWLKARNKNYAGLIGLDADMNTGRIIGKGFPNGLKETTLGGYYASGGEGDKKLVYRTDVIN
;
A
#
# COMPACT_ATOMS: atom_id res chain seq x y z
N MET A 1 1.20 -0.07 -18.63
CA MET A 1 0.54 0.68 -17.55
C MET A 1 0.64 -0.16 -16.30
N ALA A 2 1.07 0.41 -15.17
CA ALA A 2 1.21 -0.32 -13.91
C ALA A 2 -0.14 -0.89 -13.42
N LEU A 3 -0.11 -2.06 -12.78
CA LEU A 3 -1.30 -2.72 -12.25
C LEU A 3 -1.72 -2.15 -10.89
N LEU A 4 -0.76 -1.74 -10.07
CA LEU A 4 -0.95 -1.39 -8.66
C LEU A 4 -0.43 0.02 -8.39
N THR A 5 -1.17 0.81 -7.61
CA THR A 5 -0.62 1.95 -6.89
C THR A 5 -0.41 1.58 -5.43
N VAL A 6 0.81 1.66 -4.97
CA VAL A 6 1.14 1.72 -3.54
C VAL A 6 1.06 3.18 -3.15
N PHE A 7 0.20 3.57 -2.20
CA PHE A 7 0.17 4.94 -1.75
C PHE A 7 0.52 5.07 -0.27
N THR A 8 1.14 6.19 0.07
CA THR A 8 1.65 6.47 1.42
C THR A 8 1.27 7.89 1.82
N PRO A 9 0.37 8.07 2.80
CA PRO A 9 0.17 9.37 3.44
C PRO A 9 1.37 9.68 4.33
N ALA A 10 1.90 10.90 4.25
CA ALA A 10 3.07 11.34 5.01
C ALA A 10 2.83 12.71 5.65
N TYR A 11 3.30 12.87 6.88
CA TYR A 11 3.39 14.16 7.56
C TYR A 11 4.58 14.14 8.53
N ASN A 12 5.65 14.92 8.21
CA ASN A 12 6.90 14.93 8.95
C ASN A 12 7.50 13.52 9.10
N ARG A 13 7.78 12.85 7.97
CA ARG A 13 8.23 11.45 7.91
C ARG A 13 9.64 11.27 7.32
N ALA A 14 10.45 12.32 7.29
CA ALA A 14 11.83 12.24 6.78
C ALA A 14 12.67 11.14 7.42
N SER A 15 12.41 10.81 8.70
CA SER A 15 13.17 9.79 9.43
C SER A 15 12.69 8.34 9.18
N THR A 16 11.44 8.13 8.80
CA THR A 16 10.84 6.78 8.66
C THR A 16 10.62 6.37 7.21
N LEU A 17 10.25 7.32 6.35
CA LEU A 17 9.95 7.09 4.93
C LEU A 17 11.09 6.41 4.14
N PRO A 18 12.39 6.62 4.44
CA PRO A 18 13.47 5.89 3.79
C PRO A 18 13.37 4.36 3.90
N ARG A 19 12.83 3.86 5.00
CA ARG A 19 12.61 2.43 5.20
C ARG A 19 11.50 1.89 4.29
N THR A 20 10.41 2.65 4.12
CA THR A 20 9.34 2.33 3.18
C THR A 20 9.89 2.31 1.75
N TYR A 21 10.63 3.36 1.35
CA TYR A 21 11.30 3.46 0.05
C TYR A 21 12.20 2.24 -0.24
N GLN A 22 13.09 1.91 0.70
CA GLN A 22 13.99 0.77 0.56
C GLN A 22 13.21 -0.53 0.27
N SER A 23 12.12 -0.78 1.00
CA SER A 23 11.30 -1.99 0.83
C SER A 23 10.61 -2.07 -0.53
N LEU A 24 10.32 -0.93 -1.15
CA LEU A 24 9.77 -0.84 -2.51
C LEU A 24 10.86 -1.05 -3.56
N CYS A 25 12.07 -0.53 -3.32
CA CYS A 25 13.25 -0.81 -4.16
C CYS A 25 13.63 -2.30 -4.16
N GLU A 26 13.37 -3.03 -3.08
CA GLU A 26 13.64 -4.46 -2.93
C GLU A 26 12.60 -5.37 -3.61
N GLN A 27 11.47 -4.84 -4.07
CA GLN A 27 10.46 -5.65 -4.78
C GLN A 27 11.02 -6.16 -6.12
N GLU A 28 10.94 -7.46 -6.38
CA GLU A 28 11.32 -8.07 -7.66
C GLU A 28 10.41 -7.60 -8.81
N CYS A 29 9.11 -7.45 -8.54
CA CYS A 29 8.12 -6.99 -9.50
C CYS A 29 7.96 -5.48 -9.38
N LYS A 30 8.29 -4.74 -10.45
CA LYS A 30 8.20 -3.28 -10.51
C LYS A 30 6.91 -2.78 -11.19
N ASP A 31 5.91 -3.62 -11.33
CA ASP A 31 4.63 -3.29 -11.97
C ASP A 31 3.70 -2.51 -11.02
N PHE A 32 4.24 -1.41 -10.46
CA PHE A 32 3.51 -0.52 -9.57
C PHE A 32 4.00 0.93 -9.68
N ILE A 33 3.17 1.86 -9.19
CA ILE A 33 3.48 3.26 -8.95
C ILE A 33 3.51 3.47 -7.44
N TRP A 34 4.46 4.26 -6.93
CA TRP A 34 4.44 4.72 -5.54
C TRP A 34 3.95 6.16 -5.48
N LEU A 35 2.77 6.37 -4.93
CA LEU A 35 2.16 7.69 -4.71
C LEU A 35 2.34 8.13 -3.26
N ILE A 36 3.09 9.19 -3.03
CA ILE A 36 3.24 9.82 -1.72
C ILE A 36 2.33 11.06 -1.67
N VAL A 37 1.45 11.12 -0.68
CA VAL A 37 0.64 12.31 -0.39
C VAL A 37 1.16 12.95 0.89
N ASP A 38 1.85 14.05 0.75
CA ASP A 38 2.42 14.84 1.84
C ASP A 38 1.38 15.81 2.39
N ASP A 39 0.94 15.56 3.61
CA ASP A 39 -0.07 16.37 4.31
C ASP A 39 0.53 17.60 5.01
N GLY A 40 1.39 18.33 4.30
CA GLY A 40 1.93 19.60 4.78
C GLY A 40 3.16 19.48 5.67
N SER A 41 4.09 18.58 5.35
CA SER A 41 5.34 18.42 6.08
C SER A 41 6.17 19.71 6.12
N SER A 42 6.84 19.93 7.24
CA SER A 42 7.77 21.02 7.48
C SER A 42 9.22 20.54 7.68
N ASP A 43 9.42 19.22 7.68
CA ASP A 43 10.74 18.58 7.71
C ASP A 43 11.25 18.30 6.27
N ASN A 44 12.35 17.58 6.13
CA ASN A 44 12.96 17.26 4.84
C ASN A 44 12.25 16.13 4.06
N THR A 45 10.98 15.83 4.36
CA THR A 45 10.22 14.77 3.65
C THR A 45 10.18 15.03 2.15
N ARG A 46 9.92 16.28 1.75
CA ARG A 46 9.83 16.68 0.33
C ARG A 46 11.15 16.49 -0.40
N GLU A 47 12.24 16.97 0.17
CA GLU A 47 13.59 16.91 -0.42
C GLU A 47 14.01 15.45 -0.65
N LEU A 48 13.71 14.57 0.32
CA LEU A 48 13.98 13.14 0.17
C LEU A 48 13.24 12.53 -1.01
N VAL A 49 11.93 12.77 -1.10
CA VAL A 49 11.11 12.19 -2.17
C VAL A 49 11.52 12.72 -3.54
N GLU A 50 11.79 14.02 -3.68
CA GLU A 50 12.27 14.59 -4.95
C GLU A 50 13.66 14.01 -5.32
N GLY A 51 14.51 13.75 -4.33
CA GLY A 51 15.78 13.05 -4.56
C GLY A 51 15.58 11.64 -5.12
N TRP A 52 14.63 10.88 -4.61
CA TRP A 52 14.32 9.53 -5.11
C TRP A 52 13.68 9.53 -6.49
N LYS A 53 12.82 10.50 -6.80
CA LYS A 53 12.20 10.64 -8.13
C LYS A 53 13.23 10.79 -9.26
N ASN A 54 14.39 11.34 -8.96
CA ASN A 54 15.47 11.55 -9.90
C ASN A 54 16.38 10.31 -10.10
N GLN A 55 16.09 9.21 -9.42
CA GLN A 55 16.86 7.96 -9.52
C GLN A 55 16.13 6.95 -10.44
N ASP A 56 16.90 6.00 -10.97
CA ASP A 56 16.33 4.85 -11.68
C ASP A 56 15.86 3.81 -10.65
N ASN A 57 14.59 3.89 -10.27
CA ASN A 57 13.96 3.00 -9.29
C ASN A 57 13.37 1.73 -9.93
N GLY A 58 13.27 1.68 -11.25
CA GLY A 58 12.52 0.66 -11.98
C GLY A 58 10.99 0.79 -11.83
N PHE A 59 10.50 1.77 -11.06
CA PHE A 59 9.08 2.13 -10.90
C PHE A 59 8.92 3.64 -10.77
N GLU A 60 7.72 4.13 -11.09
CA GLU A 60 7.38 5.55 -11.01
C GLU A 60 7.12 5.97 -9.57
N ILE A 61 7.63 7.14 -9.17
CA ILE A 61 7.31 7.82 -7.91
C ILE A 61 6.54 9.09 -8.21
N GLN A 62 5.34 9.20 -7.67
CA GLN A 62 4.49 10.38 -7.71
C GLN A 62 4.45 11.04 -6.33
N TYR A 63 4.47 12.37 -6.31
CA TYR A 63 4.43 13.14 -5.08
C TYR A 63 3.42 14.27 -5.19
N ILE A 64 2.52 14.32 -4.22
CA ILE A 64 1.51 15.37 -4.10
C ILE A 64 1.67 16.02 -2.72
N TYR A 65 1.94 17.33 -2.73
CA TYR A 65 1.92 18.13 -1.51
C TYR A 65 0.56 18.80 -1.34
N LYS A 66 0.02 18.78 -0.13
CA LYS A 66 -1.19 19.52 0.24
C LYS A 66 -1.03 20.22 1.58
N LYS A 67 -1.84 21.23 1.84
CA LYS A 67 -1.93 21.85 3.17
C LYS A 67 -2.41 20.79 4.17
N ASN A 68 -1.81 20.79 5.37
CA ASN A 68 -2.20 19.85 6.44
C ASN A 68 -3.70 19.89 6.73
N GLY A 69 -4.31 18.73 6.74
CA GLY A 69 -5.74 18.52 6.99
C GLY A 69 -6.02 17.19 7.70
N GLY A 70 -4.95 16.46 8.05
CA GLY A 70 -5.03 15.15 8.68
C GLY A 70 -5.03 13.98 7.68
N MET A 71 -4.64 12.82 8.18
CA MET A 71 -4.41 11.60 7.40
C MET A 71 -5.59 11.24 6.47
N HIS A 72 -6.84 11.38 6.95
CA HIS A 72 -8.03 11.09 6.14
C HIS A 72 -8.12 11.96 4.88
N THR A 73 -7.67 13.24 4.93
CA THR A 73 -7.65 14.11 3.75
C THR A 73 -6.55 13.71 2.78
N ALA A 74 -5.42 13.18 3.28
CA ALA A 74 -4.38 12.64 2.43
C ALA A 74 -4.83 11.35 1.71
N HIS A 75 -5.60 10.50 2.37
CA HIS A 75 -6.25 9.35 1.73
C HIS A 75 -7.20 9.76 0.61
N ASN A 76 -8.06 10.76 0.84
CA ASN A 76 -8.98 11.26 -0.19
C ASN A 76 -8.20 11.74 -1.43
N VAL A 77 -7.15 12.56 -1.22
CA VAL A 77 -6.30 13.01 -2.32
C VAL A 77 -5.60 11.83 -3.02
N ALA A 78 -5.17 10.80 -2.29
CA ALA A 78 -4.62 9.61 -2.92
C ALA A 78 -5.66 8.94 -3.82
N TYR A 79 -6.86 8.67 -3.33
CA TYR A 79 -7.92 8.03 -4.12
C TYR A 79 -8.29 8.84 -5.38
N GLU A 80 -8.38 10.15 -5.29
CA GLU A 80 -8.63 11.03 -6.44
C GLU A 80 -7.55 10.96 -7.54
N ASN A 81 -6.33 10.53 -7.17
CA ASN A 81 -5.17 10.50 -8.08
C ASN A 81 -4.70 9.08 -8.45
N ILE A 82 -5.35 8.04 -7.97
CA ILE A 82 -5.04 6.65 -8.31
C ILE A 82 -5.83 6.25 -9.56
N HIS A 83 -5.11 5.83 -10.62
CA HIS A 83 -5.69 5.41 -11.89
C HIS A 83 -5.32 3.97 -12.30
N THR A 84 -4.59 3.26 -11.47
CA THR A 84 -4.27 1.83 -11.66
C THR A 84 -5.46 0.95 -11.27
N GLU A 85 -5.46 -0.30 -11.73
CA GLU A 85 -6.56 -1.24 -11.45
C GLU A 85 -6.71 -1.55 -9.95
N LEU A 86 -5.56 -1.60 -9.24
CA LEU A 86 -5.48 -1.87 -7.81
C LEU A 86 -4.77 -0.76 -7.05
N ASN A 87 -5.09 -0.65 -5.78
CA ASN A 87 -4.36 0.21 -4.85
C ASN A 87 -4.19 -0.45 -3.48
N VAL A 88 -3.15 -0.03 -2.76
CA VAL A 88 -2.87 -0.45 -1.39
C VAL A 88 -2.20 0.69 -0.63
N CYS A 89 -2.63 0.94 0.60
CA CYS A 89 -1.97 1.85 1.51
C CYS A 89 -0.82 1.15 2.24
N ILE A 90 0.36 1.77 2.27
CA ILE A 90 1.46 1.43 3.17
C ILE A 90 1.78 2.67 3.98
N ASP A 91 1.73 2.56 5.29
CA ASP A 91 2.01 3.68 6.18
C ASP A 91 3.49 4.10 6.09
N SER A 92 3.74 5.38 6.33
CA SER A 92 5.07 6.01 6.15
C SER A 92 6.16 5.53 7.13
N ASP A 93 5.80 4.66 8.05
CA ASP A 93 6.68 3.96 8.99
C ASP A 93 6.64 2.43 8.86
N ASP A 94 5.95 1.92 7.83
CA ASP A 94 5.87 0.50 7.50
C ASP A 94 6.80 0.11 6.33
N ARG A 95 6.87 -1.19 6.08
CA ARG A 95 7.61 -1.79 4.96
C ARG A 95 6.68 -2.68 4.12
N MET A 96 6.85 -2.63 2.81
CA MET A 96 6.27 -3.64 1.92
C MET A 96 7.01 -4.97 2.12
N ALA A 97 6.28 -6.04 2.42
CA ALA A 97 6.91 -7.35 2.58
C ALA A 97 7.56 -7.84 1.28
N GLU A 98 8.62 -8.63 1.39
CA GLU A 98 9.34 -9.18 0.24
C GLU A 98 8.42 -9.96 -0.71
N GLY A 99 8.52 -9.65 -2.00
CA GLY A 99 7.71 -10.25 -3.06
C GLY A 99 6.21 -9.94 -2.99
N ALA A 100 5.78 -8.96 -2.15
CA ALA A 100 4.37 -8.64 -1.98
C ALA A 100 3.71 -8.17 -3.28
N VAL A 101 4.36 -7.31 -4.06
CA VAL A 101 3.82 -6.86 -5.36
C VAL A 101 3.56 -8.03 -6.31
N LYS A 102 4.51 -8.97 -6.40
CA LYS A 102 4.38 -10.18 -7.22
C LYS A 102 3.23 -11.08 -6.74
N LYS A 103 3.09 -11.23 -5.42
CA LYS A 103 1.99 -12.01 -4.80
C LYS A 103 0.63 -11.37 -5.08
N ILE A 104 0.51 -10.05 -4.90
CA ILE A 104 -0.71 -9.29 -5.22
C ILE A 104 -1.08 -9.45 -6.68
N LYS A 105 -0.14 -9.20 -7.61
CA LYS A 105 -0.35 -9.36 -9.04
C LYS A 105 -0.80 -10.77 -9.40
N THR A 106 -0.10 -11.78 -8.89
CA THR A 106 -0.43 -13.19 -9.19
C THR A 106 -1.81 -13.59 -8.66
N ALA A 107 -2.15 -13.18 -7.45
CA ALA A 107 -3.47 -13.45 -6.86
C ALA A 107 -4.57 -12.74 -7.64
N TRP A 108 -4.36 -11.47 -7.97
CA TRP A 108 -5.35 -10.69 -8.70
C TRP A 108 -5.62 -11.22 -10.11
N LEU A 109 -4.60 -11.56 -10.87
CA LEU A 109 -4.77 -12.11 -12.21
C LEU A 109 -5.61 -13.41 -12.24
N LYS A 110 -5.61 -14.18 -11.14
CA LYS A 110 -6.48 -15.35 -10.97
C LYS A 110 -7.91 -14.99 -10.54
N ALA A 111 -8.09 -13.84 -9.93
CA ALA A 111 -9.33 -13.42 -9.29
C ALA A 111 -10.12 -12.36 -10.09
N ARG A 112 -9.47 -11.59 -10.96
CA ARG A 112 -10.02 -10.37 -11.60
C ARG A 112 -11.32 -10.59 -12.40
N ASN A 113 -11.55 -11.81 -12.89
CA ASN A 113 -12.78 -12.15 -13.62
C ASN A 113 -13.97 -12.46 -12.68
N LYS A 114 -13.72 -12.52 -11.37
CA LYS A 114 -14.72 -12.67 -10.33
C LYS A 114 -14.98 -11.29 -9.74
N ASN A 115 -16.18 -10.87 -9.58
CA ASN A 115 -16.53 -9.50 -9.14
C ASN A 115 -16.13 -9.22 -7.68
N TYR A 116 -14.82 -9.32 -7.38
CA TYR A 116 -14.28 -9.01 -6.05
C TYR A 116 -13.94 -7.52 -5.91
N ALA A 117 -14.10 -7.01 -4.70
CA ALA A 117 -13.67 -5.66 -4.34
C ALA A 117 -12.15 -5.52 -4.17
N GLY A 118 -11.42 -6.63 -4.07
CA GLY A 118 -9.97 -6.63 -3.91
C GLY A 118 -9.43 -7.89 -3.24
N LEU A 119 -8.30 -7.77 -2.58
CA LEU A 119 -7.59 -8.84 -1.87
C LEU A 119 -7.36 -8.45 -0.41
N ILE A 120 -7.29 -9.46 0.47
CA ILE A 120 -6.89 -9.29 1.87
C ILE A 120 -5.51 -9.92 2.04
N GLY A 121 -4.55 -9.14 2.52
CA GLY A 121 -3.21 -9.59 2.93
C GLY A 121 -3.06 -9.69 4.43
N LEU A 122 -2.04 -10.40 4.88
CA LEU A 122 -1.63 -10.44 6.28
C LEU A 122 -0.55 -9.41 6.53
N ASP A 123 -0.62 -8.74 7.68
CA ASP A 123 0.46 -7.92 8.19
C ASP A 123 1.36 -8.75 9.12
N ALA A 124 2.64 -8.43 9.13
CA ALA A 124 3.62 -9.10 9.97
C ALA A 124 4.47 -8.06 10.71
N ASP A 125 4.85 -8.36 11.93
CA ASP A 125 5.79 -7.56 12.71
C ASP A 125 7.16 -7.52 12.02
N MET A 126 7.68 -6.34 11.78
CA MET A 126 8.90 -6.12 11.01
C MET A 126 10.16 -6.72 11.64
N ASN A 127 10.20 -6.85 12.96
CA ASN A 127 11.38 -7.33 13.68
C ASN A 127 11.39 -8.84 13.83
N THR A 128 10.21 -9.44 13.99
CA THR A 128 10.07 -10.87 14.28
C THR A 128 9.57 -11.68 13.09
N GLY A 129 9.00 -11.06 12.07
CA GLY A 129 8.34 -11.72 10.95
C GLY A 129 7.03 -12.44 11.32
N ARG A 130 6.58 -12.32 12.57
CA ARG A 130 5.34 -12.98 13.03
C ARG A 130 4.12 -12.23 12.50
N ILE A 131 3.12 -13.00 12.07
CA ILE A 131 1.82 -12.45 11.64
C ILE A 131 1.17 -11.72 12.82
N ILE A 132 0.70 -10.49 12.55
CA ILE A 132 -0.06 -9.69 13.50
C ILE A 132 -1.48 -10.27 13.58
N GLY A 133 -1.88 -10.70 14.77
CA GLY A 133 -3.13 -11.43 14.99
C GLY A 133 -3.04 -12.88 14.53
N LYS A 134 -4.08 -13.36 13.85
CA LYS A 134 -4.15 -14.72 13.30
C LYS A 134 -4.02 -14.75 11.78
N GLY A 135 -3.55 -15.87 11.26
CA GLY A 135 -3.62 -16.19 9.83
C GLY A 135 -5.07 -16.31 9.34
N PHE A 136 -5.22 -16.60 8.05
CA PHE A 136 -6.57 -16.85 7.52
C PHE A 136 -7.19 -18.09 8.16
N PRO A 137 -8.50 -18.04 8.53
CA PRO A 137 -9.24 -19.22 8.98
C PRO A 137 -9.14 -20.35 7.94
N ASN A 138 -9.05 -21.59 8.40
CA ASN A 138 -8.89 -22.75 7.53
C ASN A 138 -10.01 -22.84 6.50
N GLY A 139 -9.63 -22.99 5.22
CA GLY A 139 -10.56 -23.12 4.10
C GLY A 139 -11.19 -21.81 3.62
N LEU A 140 -10.98 -20.70 4.30
CA LEU A 140 -11.53 -19.40 3.91
C LEU A 140 -10.71 -18.83 2.75
N LYS A 141 -11.27 -18.81 1.56
CA LYS A 141 -10.63 -18.27 0.33
C LYS A 141 -11.31 -17.01 -0.18
N GLU A 142 -12.60 -16.87 0.08
CA GLU A 142 -13.47 -15.81 -0.43
C GLU A 142 -14.41 -15.36 0.69
N THR A 143 -14.48 -14.06 0.97
CA THR A 143 -15.29 -13.52 2.06
C THR A 143 -15.44 -12.00 1.91
N THR A 144 -16.31 -11.41 2.72
CA THR A 144 -16.30 -9.97 2.98
C THR A 144 -15.35 -9.68 4.15
N LEU A 145 -14.96 -8.42 4.35
CA LEU A 145 -14.14 -8.04 5.50
C LEU A 145 -14.84 -8.39 6.83
N GLY A 146 -16.14 -8.10 6.95
CA GLY A 146 -16.94 -8.51 8.11
C GLY A 146 -17.02 -10.03 8.28
N GLY A 147 -17.17 -10.76 7.17
CA GLY A 147 -17.16 -12.23 7.16
C GLY A 147 -15.82 -12.82 7.62
N TYR A 148 -14.69 -12.18 7.28
CA TYR A 148 -13.37 -12.59 7.78
C TYR A 148 -13.32 -12.55 9.31
N TYR A 149 -13.71 -11.44 9.92
CA TYR A 149 -13.71 -11.30 11.38
C TYR A 149 -14.76 -12.21 12.06
N ALA A 150 -15.94 -12.34 11.47
CA ALA A 150 -16.97 -13.26 11.96
C ALA A 150 -16.53 -14.74 11.93
N SER A 151 -15.60 -15.11 11.03
CA SER A 151 -15.02 -16.44 10.93
C SER A 151 -13.82 -16.66 11.89
N GLY A 152 -13.57 -15.75 12.82
CA GLY A 152 -12.48 -15.85 13.80
C GLY A 152 -11.15 -15.24 13.31
N GLY A 153 -11.17 -14.41 12.27
CA GLY A 153 -10.02 -13.59 11.86
C GLY A 153 -9.69 -12.56 12.93
N GLU A 154 -8.41 -12.27 13.13
CA GLU A 154 -7.91 -11.33 14.15
C GLU A 154 -6.75 -10.49 13.58
N GLY A 155 -6.53 -9.31 14.20
CA GLY A 155 -5.45 -8.38 13.89
C GLY A 155 -5.69 -7.58 12.63
N ASP A 156 -4.84 -6.59 12.40
CA ASP A 156 -4.89 -5.74 11.21
C ASP A 156 -4.58 -6.54 9.96
N LYS A 157 -5.17 -6.10 8.85
CA LYS A 157 -5.02 -6.73 7.55
C LYS A 157 -4.74 -5.68 6.50
N LYS A 158 -3.82 -6.01 5.60
CA LYS A 158 -3.54 -5.17 4.45
C LYS A 158 -4.62 -5.39 3.39
N LEU A 159 -5.35 -4.32 3.10
CA LEU A 159 -6.41 -4.33 2.10
C LEU A 159 -5.88 -3.79 0.79
N VAL A 160 -5.94 -4.62 -0.25
CA VAL A 160 -5.66 -4.23 -1.63
C VAL A 160 -7.01 -4.06 -2.31
N TYR A 161 -7.38 -2.84 -2.64
CA TYR A 161 -8.67 -2.53 -3.25
C TYR A 161 -8.59 -2.48 -4.77
N ARG A 162 -9.66 -2.90 -5.41
CA ARG A 162 -9.95 -2.52 -6.78
C ARG A 162 -10.36 -1.05 -6.79
N THR A 163 -9.70 -0.25 -7.60
CA THR A 163 -9.82 1.22 -7.54
C THR A 163 -11.23 1.71 -7.87
N ASP A 164 -11.91 1.07 -8.82
CA ASP A 164 -13.26 1.45 -9.24
C ASP A 164 -14.38 1.18 -8.20
N VAL A 165 -14.07 0.56 -7.07
CA VAL A 165 -15.05 0.32 -5.99
C VAL A 165 -14.90 1.28 -4.81
N ILE A 166 -13.87 2.14 -4.82
CA ILE A 166 -13.61 3.12 -3.76
C ILE A 166 -13.63 4.56 -4.25
N ASN A 167 -13.70 4.79 -5.57
CA ASN A 167 -13.82 6.10 -6.23
C ASN A 167 -15.25 6.37 -6.68
#